data_2b674d2f6bfa61e98e1fdf9de505f339
#
_entry.id   2b674d2f6bfa61e98e1fdf9de505f339
#
_cell.length_a   1.000
_cell.length_b   1.000
_cell.length_c   1.000
_cell.angle_alpha   90.00
_cell.angle_beta   90.00
_cell.angle_gamma   90.00
#
_symmetry.space_group_name_H-M   'P 1'
#
loop_
_entity.id
_entity.type
_entity.pdbx_description
1 polymer ?
#
loop_
_entity_poly.entity_id
_entity_poly.type
_entity_poly.pdbx_seq_one_letter_code
_entity_poly.pdbx_strand_id
1 'polypeptide(L)'
;EKVAELVGVSRQAVTKWEVNQSAPNTENLFKLAEIFGTTVDMLLASEDEVKQSPAEQIYYLYKMEEEKKAALKKQAQKRNILIALLVAVGYISIYLIGRIIWCDLSQSNLIGWLFTVRPSGEHSYLYGWLLSSNLFWYAMVISVIPTLFGKYKFSCTTLVGFVIGLVAGMIFGPYPEGASIGHDHYGWAIWGAIYLVSIVAGIIVERYKKKSDNKPSE
;
A
#
# COMPACT_ATOMS: atom_id res chain seq x y z
N GLU A 1 35.72 -43.32 -31.05
CA GLU A 1 36.13 -44.69 -31.29
C GLU A 1 35.51 -45.62 -30.22
N LYS A 2 35.78 -45.40 -28.95
CA LYS A 2 35.34 -46.19 -27.82
C LYS A 2 33.82 -46.28 -27.67
N VAL A 3 33.09 -45.18 -27.95
CA VAL A 3 31.63 -45.11 -27.94
C VAL A 3 31.02 -46.03 -29.01
N ALA A 4 31.59 -45.99 -30.24
CA ALA A 4 31.11 -46.82 -31.36
C ALA A 4 31.23 -48.32 -31.05
N GLU A 5 32.33 -48.70 -30.43
CA GLU A 5 32.60 -50.08 -29.98
C GLU A 5 31.63 -50.52 -28.87
N LEU A 6 31.44 -49.67 -27.85
CA LEU A 6 30.51 -49.98 -26.75
C LEU A 6 29.04 -50.05 -27.15
N VAL A 7 28.61 -49.22 -28.08
CA VAL A 7 27.22 -49.19 -28.61
C VAL A 7 27.03 -50.33 -29.62
N GLY A 8 28.12 -50.84 -30.28
CA GLY A 8 28.08 -51.86 -31.33
C GLY A 8 27.73 -51.33 -32.70
N VAL A 9 28.15 -50.11 -33.03
CA VAL A 9 27.89 -49.43 -34.31
C VAL A 9 29.20 -49.01 -35.01
N SER A 10 29.13 -48.67 -36.29
CA SER A 10 30.31 -48.13 -37.00
C SER A 10 30.69 -46.73 -36.51
N ARG A 11 31.99 -46.38 -36.59
CA ARG A 11 32.49 -45.02 -36.27
C ARG A 11 31.77 -43.97 -37.09
N GLN A 12 31.47 -44.27 -38.37
CA GLN A 12 30.74 -43.35 -39.26
C GLN A 12 29.34 -43.04 -38.75
N ALA A 13 28.65 -44.00 -38.10
CA ALA A 13 27.34 -43.77 -37.52
C ALA A 13 27.44 -42.79 -36.37
N VAL A 14 28.38 -42.95 -35.44
CA VAL A 14 28.58 -42.04 -34.32
C VAL A 14 28.94 -40.61 -34.86
N THR A 15 29.86 -40.52 -35.84
CA THR A 15 30.18 -39.22 -36.44
C THR A 15 28.99 -38.52 -37.07
N LYS A 16 28.08 -39.28 -37.74
CA LYS A 16 26.84 -38.71 -38.28
C LYS A 16 25.89 -38.19 -37.20
N TRP A 17 25.86 -38.84 -36.03
CA TRP A 17 25.09 -38.38 -34.88
C TRP A 17 25.67 -37.09 -34.29
N GLU A 18 27.00 -37.03 -34.14
CA GLU A 18 27.72 -35.86 -33.59
C GLU A 18 27.55 -34.61 -34.47
N VAL A 19 27.46 -34.78 -35.78
CA VAL A 19 27.26 -33.65 -36.75
C VAL A 19 25.78 -33.46 -37.12
N ASN A 20 24.88 -34.11 -36.42
CA ASN A 20 23.42 -33.99 -36.60
C ASN A 20 22.91 -34.39 -37.99
N GLN A 21 23.65 -35.28 -38.71
CA GLN A 21 23.28 -35.81 -40.00
C GLN A 21 22.31 -36.99 -39.91
N SER A 22 22.29 -37.69 -38.80
CA SER A 22 21.33 -38.74 -38.48
C SER A 22 21.15 -38.85 -36.96
N ALA A 23 20.04 -39.40 -36.49
CA ALA A 23 19.80 -39.68 -35.09
C ALA A 23 20.06 -41.19 -34.81
N PRO A 24 20.53 -41.53 -33.57
CA PRO A 24 20.56 -42.91 -33.12
C PRO A 24 19.14 -43.46 -33.02
N ASN A 25 18.99 -44.75 -33.29
CA ASN A 25 17.72 -45.42 -33.07
C ASN A 25 17.47 -45.62 -31.55
N THR A 26 16.25 -46.00 -31.20
CA THR A 26 15.82 -46.12 -29.78
C THR A 26 16.72 -47.08 -28.99
N GLU A 27 17.14 -48.24 -29.58
CA GLU A 27 18.05 -49.18 -28.89
C GLU A 27 19.42 -48.56 -28.61
N ASN A 28 19.95 -47.81 -29.59
CA ASN A 28 21.25 -47.13 -29.39
C ASN A 28 21.16 -45.97 -28.36
N LEU A 29 19.99 -45.32 -28.28
CA LEU A 29 19.74 -44.29 -27.24
C LEU A 29 19.76 -44.90 -25.86
N PHE A 30 19.17 -46.09 -25.62
CA PHE A 30 19.24 -46.77 -24.34
C PHE A 30 20.69 -47.15 -23.95
N LYS A 31 21.47 -47.70 -24.92
CA LYS A 31 22.86 -48.05 -24.73
C LYS A 31 23.73 -46.81 -24.42
N LEU A 32 23.48 -45.69 -25.12
CA LEU A 32 24.16 -44.44 -24.86
C LEU A 32 23.80 -43.90 -23.47
N ALA A 33 22.55 -43.96 -23.06
CA ALA A 33 22.11 -43.57 -21.72
C ALA A 33 22.84 -44.37 -20.62
N GLU A 34 22.93 -45.69 -20.80
CA GLU A 34 23.67 -46.58 -19.86
C GLU A 34 25.16 -46.28 -19.84
N ILE A 35 25.81 -46.07 -20.99
CA ILE A 35 27.26 -45.76 -21.09
C ILE A 35 27.58 -44.42 -20.40
N PHE A 36 26.69 -43.40 -20.56
CA PHE A 36 26.86 -42.07 -19.96
C PHE A 36 26.30 -41.95 -18.55
N GLY A 37 25.66 -42.99 -18.00
CA GLY A 37 25.07 -42.96 -16.69
C GLY A 37 23.93 -41.97 -16.52
N THR A 38 23.15 -41.78 -17.58
CA THR A 38 22.05 -40.81 -17.67
C THR A 38 20.75 -41.48 -18.13
N THR A 39 19.66 -40.74 -18.30
CA THR A 39 18.38 -41.24 -18.89
C THR A 39 18.27 -40.84 -20.33
N VAL A 40 17.43 -41.60 -21.12
CA VAL A 40 17.16 -41.24 -22.50
C VAL A 40 16.51 -39.87 -22.63
N ASP A 41 15.63 -39.51 -21.69
CA ASP A 41 15.00 -38.17 -21.63
C ASP A 41 16.04 -37.08 -21.49
N MET A 42 17.05 -37.27 -20.67
CA MET A 42 18.17 -36.33 -20.50
C MET A 42 19.09 -36.22 -21.72
N LEU A 43 19.23 -37.32 -22.48
CA LEU A 43 19.98 -37.31 -23.75
C LEU A 43 19.22 -36.60 -24.89
N LEU A 44 17.90 -36.61 -24.84
CA LEU A 44 17.03 -35.98 -25.84
C LEU A 44 16.62 -34.55 -25.44
N ALA A 45 16.85 -34.17 -24.20
CA ALA A 45 16.54 -32.83 -23.72
C ALA A 45 17.38 -31.77 -24.47
N SER A 46 16.74 -30.68 -24.86
CA SER A 46 17.44 -29.54 -25.47
C SER A 46 18.43 -28.93 -24.48
N GLU A 47 19.50 -28.25 -25.00
CA GLU A 47 20.48 -27.56 -24.13
C GLU A 47 19.83 -26.62 -23.11
N ASP A 48 18.68 -26.05 -23.45
CA ASP A 48 17.93 -25.17 -22.58
C ASP A 48 17.17 -25.91 -21.46
N GLU A 49 16.78 -27.19 -21.70
CA GLU A 49 16.15 -28.05 -20.69
C GLU A 49 17.17 -28.70 -19.75
N VAL A 50 18.39 -29.00 -20.23
CA VAL A 50 19.47 -29.58 -19.44
C VAL A 50 20.08 -28.60 -18.46
N LYS A 51 19.99 -27.27 -18.74
CA LYS A 51 20.53 -26.21 -17.88
C LYS A 51 19.78 -25.98 -16.57
N GLN A 52 18.65 -26.65 -16.34
CA GLN A 52 17.91 -26.49 -15.09
C GLN A 52 17.92 -27.76 -14.26
N SER A 53 18.94 -27.90 -13.41
CA SER A 53 18.84 -28.89 -12.33
C SER A 53 17.60 -28.60 -11.48
N PRO A 54 16.95 -29.60 -10.86
CA PRO A 54 15.81 -29.36 -9.96
C PRO A 54 16.10 -28.29 -8.90
N ALA A 55 17.35 -28.18 -8.44
CA ALA A 55 17.80 -27.17 -7.51
C ALA A 55 17.77 -25.75 -8.12
N GLU A 56 18.18 -25.60 -9.38
CA GLU A 56 18.13 -24.33 -10.09
C GLU A 56 16.70 -23.89 -10.38
N GLN A 57 15.81 -24.81 -10.77
CA GLN A 57 14.39 -24.51 -10.95
C GLN A 57 13.76 -24.01 -9.65
N ILE A 58 14.04 -24.66 -8.52
CA ILE A 58 13.59 -24.22 -7.19
C ILE A 58 14.14 -22.84 -6.87
N TYR A 59 15.42 -22.58 -7.15
CA TYR A 59 16.06 -21.29 -6.92
C TYR A 59 15.40 -20.17 -7.76
N TYR A 60 15.12 -20.42 -9.07
CA TYR A 60 14.44 -19.47 -9.93
C TYR A 60 13.00 -19.19 -9.46
N LEU A 61 12.24 -20.22 -9.08
CA LEU A 61 10.90 -20.07 -8.54
C LEU A 61 10.90 -19.23 -7.26
N TYR A 62 11.83 -19.50 -6.34
CA TYR A 62 12.01 -18.74 -5.12
C TYR A 62 12.33 -17.27 -5.42
N LYS A 63 13.27 -17.02 -6.32
CA LYS A 63 13.67 -15.67 -6.73
C LYS A 63 12.51 -14.90 -7.37
N MET A 64 11.75 -15.53 -8.26
CA MET A 64 10.55 -14.95 -8.85
C MET A 64 9.48 -14.62 -7.80
N GLU A 65 9.31 -15.49 -6.81
CA GLU A 65 8.38 -15.25 -5.71
C GLU A 65 8.81 -14.06 -4.83
N GLU A 66 10.10 -13.93 -4.53
CA GLU A 66 10.66 -12.78 -3.82
C GLU A 66 10.48 -11.47 -4.61
N GLU A 67 10.79 -11.47 -5.90
CA GLU A 67 10.58 -10.31 -6.78
C GLU A 67 9.11 -9.91 -6.85
N LYS A 68 8.20 -10.88 -6.95
CA LYS A 68 6.76 -10.65 -6.93
C LYS A 68 6.30 -10.06 -5.59
N LYS A 69 6.79 -10.59 -4.46
CA LYS A 69 6.51 -10.05 -3.12
C LYS A 69 7.05 -8.62 -2.99
N ALA A 70 8.25 -8.35 -3.47
CA ALA A 70 8.85 -7.01 -3.46
C ALA A 70 8.06 -6.02 -4.33
N ALA A 71 7.63 -6.42 -5.52
CA ALA A 71 6.81 -5.61 -6.41
C ALA A 71 5.44 -5.28 -5.79
N LEU A 72 4.76 -6.27 -5.19
CA LEU A 72 3.49 -6.07 -4.48
C LEU A 72 3.65 -5.12 -3.29
N LYS A 73 4.73 -5.26 -2.51
CA LYS A 73 5.04 -4.37 -1.39
C LYS A 73 5.26 -2.92 -1.87
N LYS A 74 6.01 -2.73 -2.95
CA LYS A 74 6.25 -1.42 -3.56
C LYS A 74 4.96 -0.78 -4.09
N GLN A 75 4.08 -1.57 -4.71
CA GLN A 75 2.77 -1.11 -5.18
C GLN A 75 1.87 -0.71 -4.01
N ALA A 76 1.81 -1.53 -2.95
CA ALA A 76 1.06 -1.21 -1.74
C ALA A 76 1.56 0.07 -1.08
N GLN A 77 2.89 0.28 -1.00
CA GLN A 77 3.48 1.50 -0.46
C GLN A 77 3.09 2.74 -1.28
N LYS A 78 3.17 2.67 -2.62
CA LYS A 78 2.73 3.77 -3.49
C LYS A 78 1.25 4.12 -3.27
N ARG A 79 0.39 3.11 -3.20
CA ARG A 79 -1.04 3.30 -2.91
C ARG A 79 -1.25 3.96 -1.54
N ASN A 80 -0.54 3.52 -0.52
CA ASN A 80 -0.65 4.07 0.83
C ASN A 80 -0.23 5.54 0.88
N ILE A 81 0.87 5.90 0.19
CA ILE A 81 1.32 7.30 0.06
C ILE A 81 0.25 8.13 -0.66
N LEU A 82 -0.33 7.62 -1.75
CA LEU A 82 -1.38 8.34 -2.47
C LEU A 82 -2.59 8.61 -1.57
N ILE A 83 -3.04 7.61 -0.80
CA ILE A 83 -4.16 7.79 0.12
C ILE A 83 -3.80 8.79 1.23
N ALA A 84 -2.57 8.73 1.77
CA ALA A 84 -2.09 9.68 2.76
C ALA A 84 -2.13 11.13 2.24
N LEU A 85 -1.69 11.34 0.98
CA LEU A 85 -1.78 12.64 0.31
C LEU A 85 -3.22 13.10 0.14
N LEU A 86 -4.13 12.20 -0.27
CA LEU A 86 -5.55 12.54 -0.41
C LEU A 86 -6.20 12.96 0.91
N VAL A 87 -5.88 12.24 2.01
CA VAL A 87 -6.36 12.62 3.35
C VAL A 87 -5.79 13.97 3.78
N ALA A 88 -4.49 14.20 3.56
CA ALA A 88 -3.85 15.50 3.86
C ALA A 88 -4.47 16.65 3.05
N VAL A 89 -4.72 16.44 1.76
CA VAL A 89 -5.41 17.40 0.88
C VAL A 89 -6.82 17.68 1.41
N GLY A 90 -7.53 16.66 1.90
CA GLY A 90 -8.83 16.83 2.56
C GLY A 90 -8.76 17.81 3.74
N TYR A 91 -7.80 17.64 4.65
CA TYR A 91 -7.60 18.56 5.78
C TYR A 91 -7.18 19.96 5.31
N ILE A 92 -6.28 20.07 4.33
CA ILE A 92 -5.87 21.37 3.76
C ILE A 92 -7.08 22.06 3.12
N SER A 93 -7.95 21.32 2.45
CA SER A 93 -9.18 21.88 1.85
C SER A 93 -10.12 22.41 2.94
N ILE A 94 -10.32 21.67 4.03
CA ILE A 94 -11.12 22.13 5.18
C ILE A 94 -10.49 23.37 5.79
N TYR A 95 -9.16 23.41 5.92
CA TYR A 95 -8.45 24.58 6.37
C TYR A 95 -8.69 25.81 5.51
N LEU A 96 -8.54 25.69 4.18
CA LEU A 96 -8.70 26.79 3.24
C LEU A 96 -10.17 27.26 3.16
N ILE A 97 -11.12 26.33 3.13
CA ILE A 97 -12.56 26.65 3.14
C ILE A 97 -12.91 27.38 4.44
N GLY A 98 -12.46 26.88 5.58
CA GLY A 98 -12.67 27.56 6.86
C GLY A 98 -12.02 28.95 6.92
N ARG A 99 -10.86 29.13 6.29
CA ARG A 99 -10.22 30.43 6.14
C ARG A 99 -11.08 31.42 5.34
N ILE A 100 -11.69 30.96 4.26
CA ILE A 100 -12.53 31.80 3.39
C ILE A 100 -13.84 32.18 4.10
N ILE A 101 -14.46 31.23 4.81
CA ILE A 101 -15.78 31.42 5.40
C ILE A 101 -15.71 32.17 6.76
N TRP A 102 -14.71 31.84 7.61
CA TRP A 102 -14.69 32.25 9.02
C TRP A 102 -13.52 33.14 9.42
N CYS A 103 -12.71 33.59 8.47
CA CYS A 103 -11.62 34.51 8.78
C CYS A 103 -11.71 35.78 7.94
N ASP A 104 -11.29 36.88 8.54
CA ASP A 104 -11.25 38.17 7.88
C ASP A 104 -10.26 38.16 6.69
N LEU A 105 -10.74 38.58 5.53
CA LEU A 105 -9.98 38.66 4.28
C LEU A 105 -9.18 39.98 4.14
N SER A 106 -9.31 40.91 5.11
CA SER A 106 -8.69 42.26 5.06
C SER A 106 -7.17 42.29 5.26
N GLN A 107 -6.51 41.15 5.26
CA GLN A 107 -5.07 41.04 5.38
C GLN A 107 -4.34 41.55 4.14
N SER A 108 -3.35 42.40 4.35
CA SER A 108 -2.62 43.06 3.26
C SER A 108 -1.71 42.17 2.42
N ASN A 109 -1.46 40.95 2.85
CA ASN A 109 -0.68 39.97 2.09
C ASN A 109 -1.19 38.54 2.26
N LEU A 110 -1.01 37.71 1.22
CA LEU A 110 -1.46 36.32 1.15
C LEU A 110 -0.83 35.45 2.28
N ILE A 111 0.42 35.66 2.59
CA ILE A 111 1.13 34.88 3.61
C ILE A 111 0.56 35.19 5.00
N GLY A 112 0.34 36.47 5.32
CA GLY A 112 -0.31 36.87 6.56
C GLY A 112 -1.72 36.30 6.67
N TRP A 113 -2.53 36.39 5.60
CA TRP A 113 -3.85 35.79 5.57
C TRP A 113 -3.80 34.27 5.78
N LEU A 114 -2.86 33.57 5.19
CA LEU A 114 -2.76 32.12 5.30
C LEU A 114 -2.40 31.65 6.74
N PHE A 115 -1.56 32.36 7.46
CA PHE A 115 -1.04 31.90 8.76
C PHE A 115 -1.60 32.64 9.98
N THR A 116 -2.17 33.81 9.83
CA THR A 116 -2.73 34.57 10.96
C THR A 116 -4.22 34.27 11.12
N VAL A 117 -4.59 33.56 12.20
CA VAL A 117 -5.98 33.22 12.49
C VAL A 117 -6.64 34.44 13.16
N ARG A 118 -7.56 35.09 12.44
CA ARG A 118 -8.46 36.14 12.97
C ARG A 118 -9.89 35.72 12.69
N PRO A 119 -10.53 34.96 13.61
CA PRO A 119 -11.90 34.53 13.45
C PRO A 119 -12.83 35.75 13.37
N SER A 120 -13.74 35.75 12.41
CA SER A 120 -14.77 36.76 12.24
C SER A 120 -16.14 36.10 12.10
N GLY A 121 -17.14 36.61 12.85
CA GLY A 121 -18.51 36.12 12.82
C GLY A 121 -18.87 35.11 13.92
N GLU A 122 -20.16 34.93 14.13
CA GLU A 122 -20.73 34.16 15.25
C GLU A 122 -20.42 32.67 15.25
N HIS A 123 -20.12 32.07 14.08
CA HIS A 123 -19.83 30.63 13.96
C HIS A 123 -18.34 30.29 13.81
N SER A 124 -17.48 31.28 13.87
CA SER A 124 -16.03 31.10 13.63
C SER A 124 -15.24 30.58 14.86
N TYR A 125 -15.81 30.64 16.03
CA TYR A 125 -15.13 30.37 17.29
C TYR A 125 -14.58 28.93 17.40
N LEU A 126 -15.34 27.91 17.00
CA LEU A 126 -14.87 26.53 17.06
C LEU A 126 -13.71 26.29 16.10
N TYR A 127 -13.82 26.78 14.88
CA TYR A 127 -12.73 26.68 13.89
C TYR A 127 -11.47 27.44 14.37
N GLY A 128 -11.64 28.66 14.86
CA GLY A 128 -10.55 29.46 15.41
C GLY A 128 -9.89 28.78 16.62
N TRP A 129 -10.69 28.20 17.52
CA TRP A 129 -10.19 27.48 18.69
C TRP A 129 -9.40 26.22 18.28
N LEU A 130 -9.88 25.43 17.32
CA LEU A 130 -9.17 24.26 16.82
C LEU A 130 -7.80 24.61 16.25
N LEU A 131 -7.69 25.74 15.55
CA LEU A 131 -6.42 26.21 15.00
C LEU A 131 -5.50 26.77 16.08
N SER A 132 -6.00 27.59 17.00
CA SER A 132 -5.21 28.21 18.06
C SER A 132 -4.68 27.18 19.08
N SER A 133 -5.45 26.10 19.31
CA SER A 133 -5.05 24.98 20.17
C SER A 133 -4.17 23.93 19.47
N ASN A 134 -3.86 24.10 18.18
CA ASN A 134 -3.17 23.12 17.34
C ASN A 134 -3.91 21.77 17.16
N LEU A 135 -5.11 21.62 17.69
CA LEU A 135 -5.87 20.34 17.60
C LEU A 135 -6.23 19.98 16.18
N PHE A 136 -6.43 20.97 15.31
CA PHE A 136 -6.61 20.76 13.88
C PHE A 136 -5.43 19.98 13.27
N TRP A 137 -4.21 20.40 13.55
CA TRP A 137 -3.00 19.79 13.01
C TRP A 137 -2.73 18.42 13.62
N TYR A 138 -2.99 18.25 14.92
CA TYR A 138 -2.91 16.93 15.56
C TYR A 138 -3.91 15.96 14.97
N ALA A 139 -5.15 16.37 14.70
CA ALA A 139 -6.16 15.55 14.06
C ALA A 139 -5.74 15.13 12.64
N MET A 140 -5.15 16.04 11.87
CA MET A 140 -4.57 15.73 10.56
C MET A 140 -3.47 14.68 10.66
N VAL A 141 -2.52 14.84 11.58
CA VAL A 141 -1.41 13.89 11.79
C VAL A 141 -1.94 12.51 12.20
N ILE A 142 -2.90 12.46 13.14
CA ILE A 142 -3.56 11.22 13.60
C ILE A 142 -4.25 10.50 12.43
N SER A 143 -4.83 11.25 11.50
CA SER A 143 -5.51 10.68 10.34
C SER A 143 -4.55 10.29 9.21
N VAL A 144 -3.46 11.03 8.97
CA VAL A 144 -2.54 10.82 7.85
C VAL A 144 -1.55 9.69 8.13
N ILE A 145 -0.91 9.66 9.31
CA ILE A 145 0.16 8.70 9.62
C ILE A 145 -0.28 7.24 9.46
N PRO A 146 -1.45 6.79 9.94
CA PRO A 146 -1.86 5.40 9.81
C PRO A 146 -2.02 4.92 8.37
N THR A 147 -2.28 5.82 7.40
CA THR A 147 -2.36 5.44 5.99
C THR A 147 -1.04 4.92 5.44
N LEU A 148 0.09 5.47 5.89
CA LEU A 148 1.42 5.02 5.48
C LEU A 148 1.66 3.54 5.84
N PHE A 149 1.00 3.08 6.91
CA PHE A 149 1.01 1.68 7.37
C PHE A 149 -0.16 0.85 6.82
N GLY A 150 -0.87 1.35 5.81
CA GLY A 150 -1.98 0.65 5.15
C GLY A 150 -3.31 0.68 5.90
N LYS A 151 -3.42 1.45 6.99
CA LYS A 151 -4.64 1.58 7.80
C LYS A 151 -5.57 2.69 7.27
N TYR A 152 -5.89 2.62 5.98
CA TYR A 152 -6.64 3.69 5.31
C TYR A 152 -8.10 3.80 5.76
N LYS A 153 -8.74 2.70 6.19
CA LYS A 153 -10.12 2.75 6.70
C LYS A 153 -10.19 3.57 7.98
N PHE A 154 -9.22 3.38 8.90
CA PHE A 154 -9.08 4.20 10.09
C PHE A 154 -8.99 5.69 9.72
N SER A 155 -8.13 6.03 8.79
CA SER A 155 -7.89 7.42 8.39
C SER A 155 -9.10 8.07 7.73
N CYS A 156 -9.83 7.34 6.88
CA CYS A 156 -11.09 7.83 6.31
C CYS A 156 -12.14 8.04 7.39
N THR A 157 -12.27 7.12 8.35
CA THR A 157 -13.23 7.25 9.45
C THR A 157 -12.94 8.45 10.33
N THR A 158 -11.67 8.70 10.66
CA THR A 158 -11.26 9.85 11.48
C THR A 158 -11.44 11.18 10.73
N LEU A 159 -11.15 11.25 9.43
CA LEU A 159 -11.42 12.44 8.61
C LEU A 159 -12.93 12.76 8.56
N VAL A 160 -13.76 11.75 8.31
CA VAL A 160 -15.22 11.92 8.30
C VAL A 160 -15.73 12.35 9.67
N GLY A 161 -15.24 11.72 10.74
CA GLY A 161 -15.59 12.10 12.11
C GLY A 161 -15.16 13.53 12.46
N PHE A 162 -13.99 13.98 11.97
CA PHE A 162 -13.55 15.36 12.11
C PHE A 162 -14.54 16.34 11.49
N VAL A 163 -14.96 16.09 10.23
CA VAL A 163 -15.91 16.96 9.51
C VAL A 163 -17.27 16.97 10.19
N ILE A 164 -17.81 15.79 10.53
CA ILE A 164 -19.11 15.68 11.22
C ILE A 164 -19.04 16.40 12.56
N GLY A 165 -17.96 16.19 13.32
CA GLY A 165 -17.76 16.87 14.61
C GLY A 165 -17.68 18.38 14.47
N LEU A 166 -16.97 18.88 13.45
CA LEU A 166 -16.86 20.32 13.18
C LEU A 166 -18.24 20.92 12.86
N VAL A 167 -19.01 20.32 11.97
CA VAL A 167 -20.33 20.81 11.59
C VAL A 167 -21.30 20.71 12.78
N ALA A 168 -21.34 19.57 13.48
CA ALA A 168 -22.20 19.39 14.64
C ALA A 168 -21.84 20.34 15.77
N GLY A 169 -20.55 20.55 16.03
CA GLY A 169 -20.07 21.47 17.04
C GLY A 169 -20.46 22.93 16.77
N MET A 170 -20.50 23.34 15.48
CA MET A 170 -20.96 24.67 15.09
C MET A 170 -22.47 24.82 15.21
N ILE A 171 -23.26 23.80 14.88
CA ILE A 171 -24.73 23.86 14.87
C ILE A 171 -25.29 23.75 16.30
N PHE A 172 -24.77 22.82 17.09
CA PHE A 172 -25.33 22.45 18.41
C PHE A 172 -24.56 23.03 19.60
N GLY A 173 -23.43 23.70 19.34
CA GLY A 173 -22.64 24.35 20.36
C GLY A 173 -22.62 25.87 20.19
N PRO A 174 -23.79 26.56 20.19
CA PRO A 174 -23.84 28.00 19.98
C PRO A 174 -23.08 28.73 21.07
N TYR A 175 -22.55 29.86 20.68
CA TYR A 175 -21.84 30.78 21.57
C TYR A 175 -22.84 31.44 22.53
N PRO A 176 -22.66 31.36 23.86
CA PRO A 176 -23.53 32.05 24.80
C PRO A 176 -23.44 33.57 24.60
N GLU A 177 -24.58 34.27 24.54
CA GLU A 177 -24.62 35.72 24.45
C GLU A 177 -23.87 36.34 25.65
N GLY A 178 -22.89 37.19 25.38
CA GLY A 178 -22.10 37.89 26.41
C GLY A 178 -20.86 37.17 26.95
N ALA A 179 -20.54 35.97 26.45
CA ALA A 179 -19.35 35.26 26.86
C ALA A 179 -18.08 35.85 26.24
N SER A 180 -16.96 35.83 26.98
CA SER A 180 -15.68 36.26 26.47
C SER A 180 -15.11 35.27 25.46
N ILE A 181 -14.47 35.74 24.42
CA ILE A 181 -13.90 34.93 23.34
C ILE A 181 -12.93 33.90 23.94
N GLY A 182 -13.32 32.63 23.89
CA GLY A 182 -12.36 31.56 24.07
C GLY A 182 -12.77 30.32 24.87
N HIS A 183 -13.63 30.37 25.88
CA HIS A 183 -13.80 29.24 26.79
C HIS A 183 -15.25 28.80 27.07
N ASP A 184 -16.25 29.60 26.71
CA ASP A 184 -17.62 29.36 27.17
C ASP A 184 -18.56 28.68 26.15
N HIS A 185 -17.99 28.11 25.06
CA HIS A 185 -18.80 27.38 24.09
C HIS A 185 -18.63 25.87 24.22
N TYR A 186 -19.71 25.14 24.03
CA TYR A 186 -19.72 23.67 24.09
C TYR A 186 -19.33 23.00 22.76
N GLY A 187 -19.11 23.75 21.69
CA GLY A 187 -18.77 23.23 20.36
C GLY A 187 -17.51 22.34 20.35
N TRP A 188 -16.49 22.68 21.14
CA TRP A 188 -15.28 21.89 21.29
C TRP A 188 -15.54 20.52 21.94
N ALA A 189 -16.45 20.46 22.92
CA ALA A 189 -16.80 19.20 23.59
C ALA A 189 -17.59 18.28 22.63
N ILE A 190 -18.52 18.83 21.84
CA ILE A 190 -19.28 18.11 20.82
C ILE A 190 -18.34 17.58 19.74
N TRP A 191 -17.46 18.45 19.21
CA TRP A 191 -16.46 18.05 18.24
C TRP A 191 -15.55 16.94 18.78
N GLY A 192 -15.01 17.15 19.99
CA GLY A 192 -14.09 16.21 20.64
C GLY A 192 -14.71 14.85 20.88
N ALA A 193 -15.96 14.81 21.37
CA ALA A 193 -16.70 13.57 21.60
C ALA A 193 -16.89 12.78 20.28
N ILE A 194 -17.37 13.44 19.21
CA ILE A 194 -17.58 12.83 17.89
C ILE A 194 -16.25 12.36 17.31
N TYR A 195 -15.21 13.16 17.42
CA TYR A 195 -13.88 12.81 16.92
C TYR A 195 -13.29 11.60 17.66
N LEU A 196 -13.40 11.54 18.99
CA LEU A 196 -12.98 10.37 19.78
C LEU A 196 -13.77 9.10 19.41
N VAL A 197 -15.08 9.21 19.24
CA VAL A 197 -15.91 8.09 18.76
C VAL A 197 -15.43 7.62 17.39
N SER A 198 -15.08 8.55 16.49
CA SER A 198 -14.57 8.20 15.17
C SER A 198 -13.21 7.48 15.20
N ILE A 199 -12.34 7.83 16.14
CA ILE A 199 -11.06 7.13 16.37
C ILE A 199 -11.34 5.68 16.81
N VAL A 200 -12.21 5.48 17.79
CA VAL A 200 -12.59 4.14 18.28
C VAL A 200 -13.22 3.32 17.16
N ALA A 201 -14.18 3.90 16.43
CA ALA A 201 -14.83 3.25 15.29
C ALA A 201 -13.78 2.88 14.20
N GLY A 202 -12.85 3.77 13.89
CA GLY A 202 -11.77 3.51 12.94
C GLY A 202 -10.88 2.33 13.34
N ILE A 203 -10.53 2.21 14.62
CA ILE A 203 -9.78 1.07 15.16
C ILE A 203 -10.55 -0.23 14.98
N ILE A 204 -11.85 -0.21 15.31
CA ILE A 204 -12.72 -1.38 15.18
C ILE A 204 -12.81 -1.81 13.71
N VAL A 205 -13.11 -0.89 12.80
CA VAL A 205 -13.24 -1.16 11.36
C VAL A 205 -11.93 -1.74 10.78
N GLU A 206 -10.79 -1.22 11.21
CA GLU A 206 -9.50 -1.73 10.75
C GLU A 206 -9.19 -3.13 11.29
N ARG A 207 -9.58 -3.45 12.53
CA ARG A 207 -9.44 -4.80 13.11
C ARG A 207 -10.33 -5.82 12.39
N TYR A 208 -11.57 -5.46 12.05
CA TYR A 208 -12.48 -6.35 11.31
C TYR A 208 -11.93 -6.66 9.92
N LYS A 209 -11.36 -5.68 9.21
CA LYS A 209 -10.71 -5.90 7.93
C LYS A 209 -9.59 -6.94 8.04
N LYS A 210 -8.67 -6.77 9.00
CA LYS A 210 -7.55 -7.70 9.19
C LYS A 210 -8.01 -9.13 9.47
N LYS A 211 -9.15 -9.30 10.15
CA LYS A 211 -9.74 -10.62 10.44
C LYS A 211 -10.36 -11.25 9.18
N SER A 212 -10.96 -10.43 8.30
CA SER A 212 -11.51 -10.89 7.02
C SER A 212 -10.43 -11.33 6.04
N ASP A 213 -9.34 -10.56 5.94
CA ASP A 213 -8.23 -10.84 5.03
C ASP A 213 -7.42 -12.09 5.44
N ASN A 214 -7.51 -12.52 6.71
CA ASN A 214 -6.83 -13.70 7.25
C ASN A 214 -7.71 -14.97 7.28
N LYS A 215 -8.95 -14.95 6.77
CA LYS A 215 -9.75 -16.17 6.64
C LYS A 215 -9.24 -16.97 5.44
N PRO A 216 -8.86 -18.27 5.62
CA PRO A 216 -8.55 -19.14 4.49
C PRO A 216 -9.78 -19.21 3.58
N SER A 217 -9.56 -19.10 2.28
CA SER A 217 -10.59 -19.43 1.27
C SER A 217 -10.86 -20.92 1.37
N GLU A 218 -12.04 -21.26 1.89
CA GLU A 218 -12.59 -22.62 1.81
C GLU A 218 -12.84 -22.99 0.36
#